data_1fbc451ef831a37f1d3ee87a5e6bd713
#
_entry.id   1fbc451ef831a37f1d3ee87a5e6bd713
#
_cell.length_a   1.000
_cell.length_b   1.000
_cell.length_c   1.000
_cell.angle_alpha   90.00
_cell.angle_beta   90.00
_cell.angle_gamma   90.00
#
_symmetry.space_group_name_H-M   'P 1'
#
loop_
_entity.id
_entity.type
_entity.pdbx_description
1 polymer ?
#
loop_
_entity_poly.entity_id
_entity_poly.type
_entity_poly.pdbx_seq_one_letter_code
_entity_poly.pdbx_strand_id
1 'polypeptide(L)'
;MKRTGAQILWECLVREGVSTVFGYPGGAILPAYDAMLDYPIRHVLVRHEQGATHMADGYARASGKVGVAIATSGPGATNMVTGLATAMMDSSPIVCITGQVGSKLIGSDGFQETDITGVTLPVTKHN
;
A
#
# COMPACT_ATOMS: atom_id res chain seq x y z
N MET A 1 5.89 25.74 5.12
CA MET A 1 6.93 24.72 5.16
C MET A 1 6.81 23.82 3.93
N LYS A 2 7.93 23.49 3.28
CA LYS A 2 7.93 22.47 2.21
C LYS A 2 7.82 21.10 2.86
N ARG A 3 6.90 20.23 2.37
CA ARG A 3 6.75 18.84 2.80
C ARG A 3 7.22 17.90 1.70
N THR A 4 7.75 16.76 2.09
CA THR A 4 8.06 15.67 1.14
C THR A 4 6.79 14.93 0.74
N GLY A 5 6.81 14.23 -0.40
CA GLY A 5 5.69 13.36 -0.80
C GLY A 5 5.35 12.30 0.25
N ALA A 6 6.36 11.74 0.92
CA ALA A 6 6.18 10.79 2.02
C ALA A 6 5.41 11.39 3.20
N GLN A 7 5.75 12.61 3.61
CA GLN A 7 5.01 13.33 4.66
C GLN A 7 3.57 13.65 4.25
N ILE A 8 3.37 14.06 2.99
CA ILE A 8 2.03 14.32 2.45
C ILE A 8 1.17 13.06 2.47
N LEU A 9 1.72 11.92 2.10
CA LEU A 9 1.03 10.63 2.16
C LEU A 9 0.44 10.37 3.55
N TRP A 10 1.26 10.43 4.58
CA TRP A 10 0.81 10.16 5.95
C TRP A 10 -0.15 11.21 6.48
N GLU A 11 0.07 12.48 6.14
CA GLU A 11 -0.85 13.54 6.50
C GLU A 11 -2.24 13.33 5.88
N CYS A 12 -2.31 12.91 4.61
CA CYS A 12 -3.58 12.57 3.96
C CYS A 12 -4.26 11.40 4.67
N LEU A 13 -3.54 10.31 4.97
CA LEU A 13 -4.10 9.16 5.68
C LEU A 13 -4.65 9.55 7.07
N VAL A 14 -3.93 10.38 7.83
CA VAL A 14 -4.40 10.87 9.13
C VAL A 14 -5.66 11.72 8.96
N ARG A 15 -5.72 12.59 7.96
CA ARG A 15 -6.90 13.42 7.68
C ARG A 15 -8.13 12.59 7.29
N GLU A 16 -7.91 11.48 6.60
CA GLU A 16 -8.97 10.51 6.27
C GLU A 16 -9.33 9.58 7.44
N GLY A 17 -8.76 9.81 8.62
CA GLY A 17 -9.07 9.05 9.83
C GLY A 17 -8.44 7.65 9.88
N VAL A 18 -7.43 7.40 9.07
CA VAL A 18 -6.68 6.14 9.12
C VAL A 18 -5.80 6.13 10.37
N SER A 19 -6.00 5.12 11.20
CA SER A 19 -5.24 4.92 12.44
C SER A 19 -4.35 3.67 12.42
N THR A 20 -4.55 2.79 11.46
CA THR A 20 -3.82 1.52 11.35
C THR A 20 -3.52 1.20 9.90
N VAL A 21 -2.28 0.80 9.62
CA VAL A 21 -1.85 0.29 8.32
C VAL A 21 -1.18 -1.07 8.49
N PHE A 22 -1.33 -1.94 7.51
CA PHE A 22 -0.74 -3.27 7.47
C PHE A 22 0.31 -3.31 6.38
N GLY A 23 1.51 -3.80 6.64
CA GLY A 23 2.50 -3.75 5.58
C GLY A 23 3.83 -4.42 5.86
N TYR A 24 4.65 -4.42 4.82
CA TYR A 24 6.03 -4.91 4.85
C TYR A 24 6.96 -3.91 4.16
N PRO A 25 8.03 -3.44 4.82
CA PRO A 25 8.97 -2.49 4.26
C PRO A 25 9.82 -3.11 3.15
N GLY A 26 10.31 -2.26 2.26
CA GLY A 26 11.28 -2.62 1.21
C GLY A 26 11.87 -1.37 0.58
N GLY A 27 12.89 -1.51 -0.26
CA GLY A 27 13.73 -0.41 -0.71
C GLY A 27 12.99 0.81 -1.25
N ALA A 28 12.06 0.60 -2.19
CA ALA A 28 11.37 1.71 -2.86
C ALA A 28 10.35 2.46 -1.98
N ILE A 29 9.94 1.90 -0.83
CA ILE A 29 8.98 2.51 0.08
C ILE A 29 9.61 3.04 1.37
N LEU A 30 10.92 2.87 1.56
CA LEU A 30 11.62 3.31 2.78
C LEU A 30 11.39 4.78 3.14
N PRO A 31 11.38 5.74 2.21
CA PRO A 31 11.10 7.13 2.56
C PRO A 31 9.72 7.35 3.21
N ALA A 32 8.72 6.55 2.81
CA ALA A 32 7.41 6.59 3.45
C ALA A 32 7.47 5.99 4.86
N TYR A 33 8.15 4.86 5.03
CA TYR A 33 8.32 4.25 6.36
C TYR A 33 9.08 5.14 7.34
N ASP A 34 10.12 5.83 6.87
CA ASP A 34 10.87 6.79 7.69
C ASP A 34 9.97 7.95 8.16
N ALA A 35 9.23 8.55 7.24
CA ALA A 35 8.31 9.64 7.56
C ALA A 35 7.15 9.21 8.48
N MET A 36 6.75 7.92 8.47
CA MET A 36 5.65 7.40 9.29
C MET A 36 5.86 7.63 10.79
N LEU A 37 7.11 7.65 11.24
CA LEU A 37 7.46 7.79 12.65
C LEU A 37 6.95 9.10 13.28
N ASP A 38 6.67 10.10 12.45
CA ASP A 38 6.16 11.41 12.89
C ASP A 38 4.62 11.48 12.95
N TYR A 39 3.91 10.37 12.64
CA TYR A 39 2.45 10.36 12.54
C TYR A 39 1.82 9.34 13.50
N PRO A 40 0.61 9.63 14.03
CA PRO A 40 -0.08 8.77 15.01
C PRO A 40 -0.76 7.57 14.32
N ILE A 41 -0.04 6.85 13.48
CA ILE A 41 -0.52 5.67 12.75
C ILE A 41 0.15 4.42 13.31
N ARG A 42 -0.65 3.45 13.73
CA ARG A 42 -0.17 2.13 14.12
C ARG A 42 0.19 1.32 12.88
N HIS A 43 1.43 0.89 12.78
CA HIS A 43 1.86 -0.06 11.77
C HIS A 43 1.81 -1.49 12.30
N VAL A 44 1.16 -2.38 11.57
CA VAL A 44 1.15 -3.83 11.82
C VAL A 44 2.06 -4.49 10.80
N LEU A 45 3.25 -4.90 11.26
CA LEU A 45 4.22 -5.59 10.41
C LEU A 45 3.72 -7.00 10.08
N VAL A 46 3.65 -7.30 8.80
CA VAL A 46 3.32 -8.64 8.30
C VAL A 46 4.59 -9.40 7.91
N ARG A 47 4.44 -10.69 7.61
CA ARG A 47 5.52 -11.55 7.09
C ARG A 47 5.43 -11.77 5.57
N HIS A 48 4.31 -11.34 4.97
CA HIS A 48 4.05 -11.42 3.54
C HIS A 48 2.98 -10.38 3.17
N GLU A 49 3.13 -9.70 2.05
CA GLU A 49 2.25 -8.59 1.64
C GLU A 49 0.81 -9.05 1.34
N GLN A 50 0.63 -10.29 0.89
CA GLN A 50 -0.70 -10.89 0.79
C GLN A 50 -1.43 -10.88 2.14
N GLY A 51 -0.70 -11.15 3.23
CA GLY A 51 -1.25 -11.04 4.58
C GLY A 51 -1.67 -9.62 4.92
N ALA A 52 -0.93 -8.61 4.48
CA ALA A 52 -1.29 -7.20 4.69
C ALA A 52 -2.63 -6.85 4.05
N THR A 53 -2.84 -7.27 2.79
CA THR A 53 -4.10 -7.01 2.09
C THR A 53 -5.27 -7.76 2.70
N HIS A 54 -5.10 -9.03 3.12
CA HIS A 54 -6.15 -9.76 3.83
C HIS A 54 -6.44 -9.18 5.22
N MET A 55 -5.44 -8.65 5.92
CA MET A 55 -5.67 -7.93 7.18
C MET A 55 -6.43 -6.62 6.95
N ALA A 56 -6.11 -5.87 5.89
CA ALA A 56 -6.83 -4.66 5.50
C ALA A 56 -8.29 -4.98 5.14
N ASP A 57 -8.52 -6.04 4.37
CA ASP A 57 -9.87 -6.53 4.03
C ASP A 57 -10.66 -6.93 5.28
N GLY A 58 -10.08 -7.75 6.15
CA GLY A 58 -10.71 -8.14 7.42
C GLY A 58 -10.99 -6.95 8.33
N TYR A 59 -10.08 -5.98 8.40
CA TYR A 59 -10.26 -4.73 9.14
C TYR A 59 -11.45 -3.93 8.59
N ALA A 60 -11.54 -3.80 7.28
CA ALA A 60 -12.64 -3.07 6.63
C ALA A 60 -14.00 -3.73 6.93
N ARG A 61 -14.10 -5.05 6.80
CA ARG A 61 -15.32 -5.81 7.10
C ARG A 61 -15.75 -5.68 8.56
N ALA A 62 -14.80 -5.79 9.48
CA ALA A 62 -15.09 -5.78 10.91
C ALA A 62 -15.39 -4.38 11.47
N SER A 63 -14.74 -3.34 10.95
CA SER A 63 -14.83 -1.98 11.50
C SER A 63 -15.77 -1.05 10.73
N GLY A 64 -16.12 -1.40 9.50
CA GLY A 64 -16.83 -0.49 8.57
C GLY A 64 -15.98 0.68 8.07
N LYS A 65 -14.66 0.65 8.29
CA LYS A 65 -13.70 1.66 7.85
C LYS A 65 -12.85 1.14 6.70
N VAL A 66 -12.24 2.03 5.94
CA VAL A 66 -11.29 1.63 4.90
C VAL A 66 -10.05 0.97 5.50
N GLY A 67 -9.70 -0.23 5.03
CA GLY A 67 -8.45 -0.89 5.38
C GLY A 67 -7.30 -0.39 4.50
N VAL A 68 -6.11 -0.21 5.07
CA VAL A 68 -4.95 0.29 4.34
C VAL A 68 -3.79 -0.69 4.43
N ALA A 69 -3.26 -1.09 3.29
CA ALA A 69 -2.05 -1.90 3.19
C ALA A 69 -0.94 -1.15 2.45
N ILE A 70 0.32 -1.38 2.85
CA ILE A 70 1.48 -0.71 2.26
C ILE A 70 2.59 -1.72 1.98
N ALA A 71 3.21 -1.63 0.79
CA ALA A 71 4.29 -2.50 0.36
C ALA A 71 5.31 -1.76 -0.52
N THR A 72 6.43 -2.42 -0.79
CA THR A 72 7.42 -1.93 -1.75
C THR A 72 6.97 -2.14 -3.20
N SER A 73 7.79 -1.75 -4.14
CA SER A 73 7.60 -1.96 -5.59
C SER A 73 7.68 -3.44 -5.98
N GLY A 74 7.42 -3.73 -7.25
CA GLY A 74 7.64 -5.03 -7.88
C GLY A 74 7.05 -6.19 -7.09
N PRO A 75 7.89 -7.09 -6.53
CA PRO A 75 7.41 -8.28 -5.83
C PRO A 75 6.54 -7.97 -4.61
N GLY A 76 6.80 -6.86 -3.90
CA GLY A 76 5.93 -6.43 -2.79
C GLY A 76 4.53 -6.06 -3.26
N ALA A 77 4.44 -5.32 -4.34
CA ALA A 77 3.18 -4.91 -4.93
C ALA A 77 2.42 -6.10 -5.57
N THR A 78 3.12 -6.99 -6.30
CA THR A 78 2.48 -8.18 -6.91
C THR A 78 1.95 -9.16 -5.86
N ASN A 79 2.60 -9.27 -4.72
CA ASN A 79 2.12 -10.09 -3.60
C ASN A 79 0.79 -9.60 -3.00
N MET A 80 0.37 -8.36 -3.28
CA MET A 80 -0.91 -7.82 -2.81
C MET A 80 -2.10 -8.22 -3.69
N VAL A 81 -1.86 -8.71 -4.90
CA VAL A 81 -2.90 -8.94 -5.92
C VAL A 81 -4.01 -9.90 -5.44
N THR A 82 -3.65 -10.97 -4.77
CA THR A 82 -4.65 -11.93 -4.25
C THR A 82 -5.64 -11.24 -3.29
N GLY A 83 -5.15 -10.43 -2.36
CA GLY A 83 -6.01 -9.72 -1.41
C GLY A 83 -6.84 -8.62 -2.09
N LEU A 84 -6.28 -7.92 -3.10
CA LEU A 84 -7.01 -6.96 -3.93
C LEU A 84 -8.17 -7.64 -4.66
N ALA A 85 -7.92 -8.78 -5.31
CA ALA A 85 -8.95 -9.55 -6.00
C ALA A 85 -10.06 -10.01 -5.03
N THR A 86 -9.69 -10.49 -3.84
CA THR A 86 -10.64 -10.89 -2.79
C THR A 86 -11.52 -9.71 -2.36
N ALA A 87 -10.91 -8.58 -2.04
CA ALA A 87 -11.64 -7.38 -1.63
C ALA A 87 -12.55 -6.82 -2.73
N MET A 88 -12.09 -6.88 -3.99
CA MET A 88 -12.87 -6.42 -5.15
C MET A 88 -14.12 -7.28 -5.36
N MET A 89 -14.01 -8.62 -5.25
CA MET A 89 -15.15 -9.54 -5.41
C MET A 89 -16.24 -9.29 -4.38
N ASP A 90 -15.86 -8.96 -3.15
CA ASP A 90 -16.81 -8.74 -2.05
C ASP A 90 -17.12 -7.26 -1.82
N SER A 91 -16.64 -6.36 -2.67
CA SER A 91 -16.80 -4.90 -2.54
C SER A 91 -16.30 -4.35 -1.20
N SER A 92 -15.27 -4.95 -0.64
CA SER A 92 -14.65 -4.51 0.61
C SER A 92 -13.75 -3.30 0.35
N PRO A 93 -13.90 -2.18 1.09
CA PRO A 93 -13.13 -0.97 0.83
C PRO A 93 -11.71 -1.08 1.39
N ILE A 94 -10.74 -1.28 0.52
CA ILE A 94 -9.31 -1.24 0.89
C ILE A 94 -8.54 -0.29 -0.01
N VAL A 95 -7.46 0.26 0.52
CA VAL A 95 -6.46 1.05 -0.22
C VAL A 95 -5.11 0.36 -0.09
N CYS A 96 -4.49 0.07 -1.22
CA CYS A 96 -3.14 -0.47 -1.28
C CYS A 96 -2.17 0.61 -1.78
N ILE A 97 -1.14 0.88 -1.01
CA ILE A 97 -0.10 1.86 -1.32
C ILE A 97 1.18 1.08 -1.62
N THR A 98 1.73 1.29 -2.80
CA THR A 98 2.96 0.60 -3.20
C THR A 98 4.05 1.60 -3.56
N GLY A 99 5.30 1.23 -3.25
CA GLY A 99 6.44 1.93 -3.81
C GLY A 99 6.52 1.72 -5.32
N GLN A 100 7.29 2.56 -5.98
CA GLN A 100 7.69 2.39 -7.36
C GLN A 100 9.17 2.73 -7.51
N VAL A 101 9.82 2.13 -8.48
CA VAL A 101 11.18 2.51 -8.84
C VAL A 101 11.24 3.95 -9.34
N GLY A 102 12.41 4.57 -9.28
CA GLY A 102 12.58 5.93 -9.80
C GLY A 102 12.11 6.03 -11.26
N SER A 103 11.49 7.16 -11.63
CA SER A 103 10.83 7.35 -12.93
C SER A 103 11.70 7.05 -14.15
N LYS A 104 13.02 7.19 -14.01
CA LYS A 104 14.00 6.88 -15.08
C LYS A 104 14.22 5.37 -15.30
N LEU A 105 13.78 4.54 -14.37
CA LEU A 105 13.91 3.08 -14.42
C LEU A 105 12.64 2.38 -14.86
N ILE A 106 11.52 3.10 -14.95
CA ILE A 106 10.23 2.54 -15.38
C ILE A 106 10.35 2.09 -16.84
N GLY A 107 9.98 0.81 -17.11
CA GLY A 107 10.06 0.21 -18.44
C GLY A 107 11.46 -0.25 -18.86
N SER A 108 12.40 -0.33 -17.92
CA SER A 108 13.78 -0.77 -18.20
C SER A 108 14.13 -2.12 -17.56
N ASP A 109 13.15 -2.88 -17.09
CA ASP A 109 13.35 -4.12 -16.32
C ASP A 109 14.30 -3.92 -15.12
N GLY A 110 14.22 -2.75 -14.49
CA GLY A 110 15.01 -2.40 -13.33
C GLY A 110 14.73 -3.30 -12.13
N PHE A 111 15.66 -3.34 -11.17
CA PHE A 111 15.50 -4.15 -9.97
C PHE A 111 14.19 -3.83 -9.24
N GLN A 112 13.35 -4.86 -9.02
CA GLN A 112 12.02 -4.75 -8.40
C GLN A 112 11.05 -3.82 -9.15
N GLU A 113 11.23 -3.61 -10.46
CA GLU A 113 10.26 -2.94 -11.31
C GLU A 113 9.22 -3.97 -11.80
N THR A 114 7.96 -3.55 -11.86
CA THR A 114 6.85 -4.31 -12.46
C THR A 114 5.76 -3.32 -12.87
N ASP A 115 5.09 -3.57 -13.99
CA ASP A 115 3.89 -2.82 -14.37
C ASP A 115 2.71 -3.19 -13.45
N ILE A 116 2.73 -2.62 -12.25
CA ILE A 116 1.69 -2.87 -11.24
C ILE A 116 0.35 -2.30 -11.65
N THR A 117 0.31 -1.20 -12.37
CA THR A 117 -0.93 -0.64 -12.92
C THR A 117 -1.60 -1.65 -13.84
N GLY A 118 -0.86 -2.20 -14.81
CA GLY A 118 -1.38 -3.23 -15.71
C GLY A 118 -1.82 -4.50 -14.98
N VAL A 119 -1.03 -4.96 -14.00
CA VAL A 119 -1.34 -6.17 -13.22
C VAL A 119 -2.58 -6.01 -12.35
N THR A 120 -2.80 -4.84 -11.76
CA THR A 120 -3.91 -4.61 -10.81
C THR A 120 -5.18 -4.06 -11.47
N LEU A 121 -5.11 -3.60 -12.72
CA LEU A 121 -6.25 -3.02 -13.43
C LEU A 121 -7.53 -3.87 -13.34
N PRO A 122 -7.51 -5.20 -13.55
CA PRO A 122 -8.72 -6.02 -13.52
C PRO A 122 -9.25 -6.31 -12.11
N VAL A 123 -8.49 -6.01 -11.08
CA VAL A 123 -8.83 -6.34 -9.67
C VAL A 123 -8.91 -5.11 -8.76
N THR A 124 -8.96 -3.92 -9.35
CA THR A 124 -9.10 -2.65 -8.62
C THR A 124 -10.22 -1.80 -9.22
N LYS A 125 -10.87 -1.02 -8.39
CA LYS A 125 -11.85 -0.02 -8.83
C LYS A 125 -11.15 1.20 -9.46
N HIS A 126 -9.95 1.51 -8.96
CA HIS A 126 -9.11 2.62 -9.41
C HIS A 126 -7.66 2.32 -9.07
N ASN A 127 -6.74 2.65 -9.97
CA ASN A 127 -5.29 2.57 -9.74
C ASN A 127 -4.54 3.69 -10.50
#